data_7667b7058cb50f5a3341d34835ba146b
#
_entry.id   7667b7058cb50f5a3341d34835ba146b
#
_cell.length_a   1.000
_cell.length_b   1.000
_cell.length_c   1.000
_cell.angle_alpha   90.00
_cell.angle_beta   90.00
_cell.angle_gamma   90.00
#
_symmetry.space_group_name_H-M   'P 1'
#
loop_
_entity.id
_entity.type
_entity.pdbx_description
1 polymer ?
#
loop_
_entity_poly.entity_id
_entity_poly.type
_entity_poly.pdbx_seq_one_letter_code
_entity_poly.pdbx_strand_id
1 'polypeptide(L)'
;MDKIVFLEPVFCERIWGGRNLESFNFDIPEGNIGEAWVVAAHDNGSSKIVNGELAGLTLKEAYSENPQLFTEKKYDKYPLLIKILDASDNLSVQVHPEDDYARVNENGELGKTECWYVLDAKEDSKLIYGHTAKTKEEFDAAIDNEEWDKLFVEEGVQKGDFFYIPAGTLHAIGEGILIYEVQQNSDTTYRVYDYDRVDKDGNKRELHIKKTKDVTKVPFKKVATTREVENKEGATITYLADERYFAVYKLDVSGKVTLEKNKTGNLFTVLEGSGVVRVGGDSFDVKKGDSFILTIACDTFELEGSMFLIGSYDK
;
A
#
# COMPACT_ATOMS: atom_id res chain seq x y z
N MET A 1 24.29 -1.72 15.32
CA MET A 1 22.84 -1.40 15.10
C MET A 1 22.67 -1.18 13.62
N ASP A 2 21.83 -1.98 13.01
CA ASP A 2 21.64 -1.98 11.56
C ASP A 2 21.02 -0.65 11.10
N LYS A 3 21.66 -0.01 10.12
CA LYS A 3 21.19 1.23 9.50
C LYS A 3 20.21 0.97 8.35
N ILE A 4 20.22 -0.25 7.82
CA ILE A 4 19.35 -0.71 6.74
C ILE A 4 18.97 -2.17 6.98
N VAL A 5 17.70 -2.50 6.82
CA VAL A 5 17.19 -3.87 6.84
C VAL A 5 16.44 -4.19 5.56
N PHE A 6 16.77 -5.28 4.92
CA PHE A 6 16.09 -5.81 3.74
C PHE A 6 15.00 -6.78 4.13
N LEU A 7 13.92 -6.79 3.36
CA LEU A 7 12.71 -7.55 3.66
C LEU A 7 12.37 -8.53 2.55
N GLU A 8 12.03 -9.75 2.93
CA GLU A 8 11.42 -10.75 2.08
C GLU A 8 9.89 -10.62 2.20
N PRO A 9 9.14 -10.52 1.06
CA PRO A 9 7.70 -10.30 1.08
C PRO A 9 6.92 -11.53 1.55
N VAL A 10 5.69 -11.29 2.01
CA VAL A 10 4.68 -12.32 2.24
C VAL A 10 3.70 -12.30 1.07
N PHE A 11 3.38 -13.48 0.53
CA PHE A 11 2.45 -13.63 -0.59
C PHE A 11 1.08 -14.08 -0.11
N CYS A 12 0.03 -13.45 -0.64
CA CYS A 12 -1.34 -13.77 -0.31
C CYS A 12 -2.11 -14.25 -1.56
N GLU A 13 -2.61 -15.48 -1.51
CA GLU A 13 -3.55 -15.99 -2.50
C GLU A 13 -4.87 -15.23 -2.40
N ARG A 14 -5.40 -14.80 -3.55
CA ARG A 14 -6.67 -14.08 -3.65
C ARG A 14 -7.44 -14.59 -4.87
N ILE A 15 -8.78 -14.67 -4.76
CA ILE A 15 -9.64 -15.16 -5.86
C ILE A 15 -9.51 -14.31 -7.13
N TRP A 16 -9.11 -13.05 -7.00
CA TRP A 16 -8.88 -12.07 -8.06
C TRP A 16 -7.40 -11.94 -8.45
N GLY A 17 -6.50 -12.66 -7.79
CA GLY A 17 -5.07 -12.59 -8.02
C GLY A 17 -4.63 -13.20 -9.35
N GLY A 18 -3.40 -12.89 -9.75
CA GLY A 18 -2.78 -13.36 -10.98
C GLY A 18 -1.35 -13.83 -10.78
N ARG A 19 -0.53 -13.63 -11.83
CA ARG A 19 0.88 -14.00 -11.85
C ARG A 19 1.83 -12.85 -12.21
N ASN A 20 1.31 -11.60 -12.35
CA ASN A 20 2.14 -10.45 -12.76
C ASN A 20 3.20 -10.07 -11.73
N LEU A 21 3.05 -10.50 -10.47
CA LEU A 21 4.04 -10.33 -9.40
C LEU A 21 5.38 -11.04 -9.71
N GLU A 22 5.40 -12.04 -10.60
CA GLU A 22 6.64 -12.67 -11.10
C GLU A 22 7.57 -11.65 -11.77
N SER A 23 7.00 -10.60 -12.36
CA SER A 23 7.78 -9.53 -13.00
C SER A 23 8.68 -8.73 -12.04
N PHE A 24 8.51 -8.91 -10.72
CA PHE A 24 9.34 -8.32 -9.66
C PHE A 24 10.51 -9.22 -9.23
N ASN A 25 10.79 -10.32 -9.94
CA ASN A 25 11.77 -11.33 -9.56
C ASN A 25 11.42 -12.04 -8.23
N PHE A 26 10.16 -12.03 -7.83
CA PHE A 26 9.69 -12.78 -6.67
C PHE A 26 9.55 -14.27 -7.01
N ASP A 27 9.96 -15.11 -6.07
CA ASP A 27 9.66 -16.54 -6.11
C ASP A 27 8.26 -16.75 -5.49
N ILE A 28 7.22 -16.45 -6.31
CA ILE A 28 5.84 -16.51 -5.85
C ILE A 28 5.33 -17.96 -5.82
N PRO A 29 4.53 -18.35 -4.80
CA PRO A 29 3.91 -19.65 -4.72
C PRO A 29 3.05 -19.99 -5.93
N GLU A 30 2.69 -21.26 -6.09
CA GLU A 30 1.66 -21.67 -7.06
C GLU A 30 0.30 -21.06 -6.68
N GLY A 31 -0.59 -20.89 -7.67
CA GLY A 31 -1.93 -20.35 -7.49
C GLY A 31 -2.06 -18.89 -7.90
N ASN A 32 -3.21 -18.30 -7.57
CA ASN A 32 -3.54 -16.91 -7.89
C ASN A 32 -3.05 -15.99 -6.78
N ILE A 33 -1.87 -15.41 -6.96
CA ILE A 33 -1.28 -14.53 -5.96
C ILE A 33 -1.71 -13.09 -6.25
N GLY A 34 -2.60 -12.56 -5.41
CA GLY A 34 -3.12 -11.21 -5.56
C GLY A 34 -2.29 -10.15 -4.89
N GLU A 35 -1.57 -10.48 -3.81
CA GLU A 35 -0.83 -9.50 -3.03
C GLU A 35 0.56 -9.99 -2.66
N ALA A 36 1.56 -9.12 -2.79
CA ALA A 36 2.87 -9.23 -2.16
C ALA A 36 2.96 -8.15 -1.08
N TRP A 37 3.01 -8.53 0.19
CA TRP A 37 3.20 -7.63 1.31
C TRP A 37 4.70 -7.39 1.50
N VAL A 38 5.19 -6.35 0.87
CA VAL A 38 6.62 -6.08 0.77
C VAL A 38 7.21 -5.46 2.03
N VAL A 39 6.41 -4.68 2.79
CA VAL A 39 6.73 -4.23 4.15
C VAL A 39 5.51 -4.48 5.02
N ALA A 40 5.57 -5.47 5.88
CA ALA A 40 4.45 -5.90 6.70
C ALA A 40 4.90 -6.33 8.10
N ALA A 41 4.19 -5.83 9.10
CA ALA A 41 4.29 -6.27 10.50
C ALA A 41 2.89 -6.50 11.07
N HIS A 42 2.05 -7.23 10.32
CA HIS A 42 0.65 -7.49 10.65
C HIS A 42 0.48 -8.91 11.20
N ASP A 43 -0.60 -9.14 11.97
CA ASP A 43 -0.91 -10.46 12.55
C ASP A 43 -1.19 -11.52 11.46
N ASN A 44 -1.78 -11.09 10.33
CA ASN A 44 -2.10 -11.94 9.20
C ASN A 44 -0.89 -12.21 8.26
N GLY A 45 0.23 -11.52 8.44
CA GLY A 45 1.45 -11.71 7.65
C GLY A 45 2.51 -10.67 7.98
N SER A 46 3.75 -11.11 8.12
CA SER A 46 4.87 -10.24 8.43
C SER A 46 6.08 -10.56 7.58
N SER A 47 6.64 -9.55 6.93
CA SER A 47 7.85 -9.65 6.11
C SER A 47 9.02 -10.10 6.96
N LYS A 48 9.92 -10.90 6.38
CA LYS A 48 11.10 -11.42 7.08
C LYS A 48 12.31 -10.55 6.79
N ILE A 49 13.09 -10.24 7.83
CA ILE A 49 14.36 -9.52 7.70
C ILE A 49 15.43 -10.51 7.24
N VAL A 50 16.18 -10.13 6.19
CA VAL A 50 17.15 -11.05 5.55
C VAL A 50 18.62 -10.65 5.73
N ASN A 51 18.92 -9.53 6.40
CA ASN A 51 20.30 -9.07 6.64
C ASN A 51 20.50 -8.52 8.05
N GLY A 52 21.75 -8.31 8.42
CA GLY A 52 22.15 -7.66 9.67
C GLY A 52 21.95 -8.49 10.93
N GLU A 53 21.93 -7.81 12.08
CA GLU A 53 21.78 -8.43 13.40
C GLU A 53 20.35 -8.98 13.62
N LEU A 54 19.36 -8.41 12.91
CA LEU A 54 17.95 -8.80 12.99
C LEU A 54 17.57 -9.88 11.96
N ALA A 55 18.51 -10.39 11.17
CA ALA A 55 18.26 -11.40 10.16
C ALA A 55 17.58 -12.66 10.74
N GLY A 56 16.52 -13.10 10.08
CA GLY A 56 15.71 -14.26 10.49
C GLY A 56 14.46 -13.90 11.29
N LEU A 57 14.40 -12.74 11.92
CA LEU A 57 13.17 -12.24 12.57
C LEU A 57 12.17 -11.75 11.53
N THR A 58 10.91 -11.84 11.87
CA THR A 58 9.87 -11.09 11.16
C THR A 58 9.94 -9.61 11.55
N LEU A 59 9.50 -8.71 10.68
CA LEU A 59 9.44 -7.28 11.00
C LEU A 59 8.59 -7.00 12.25
N LYS A 60 7.53 -7.79 12.47
CA LYS A 60 6.68 -7.69 13.66
C LYS A 60 7.46 -8.04 14.95
N GLU A 61 8.23 -9.12 14.95
CA GLU A 61 9.08 -9.51 16.09
C GLU A 61 10.15 -8.45 16.34
N ALA A 62 10.87 -8.03 15.29
CA ALA A 62 11.90 -7.01 15.39
C ALA A 62 11.36 -5.67 15.92
N TYR A 63 10.17 -5.25 15.46
CA TYR A 63 9.49 -4.05 15.95
C TYR A 63 9.04 -4.19 17.40
N SER A 64 8.47 -5.33 17.78
CA SER A 64 8.03 -5.58 19.17
C SER A 64 9.18 -5.46 20.17
N GLU A 65 10.37 -5.94 19.81
CA GLU A 65 11.56 -5.92 20.66
C GLU A 65 12.29 -4.57 20.60
N ASN A 66 12.29 -3.91 19.44
CA ASN A 66 13.08 -2.71 19.17
C ASN A 66 12.31 -1.63 18.40
N PRO A 67 11.15 -1.15 18.87
CA PRO A 67 10.32 -0.19 18.12
C PRO A 67 11.08 1.10 17.80
N GLN A 68 12.00 1.52 18.69
CA GLN A 68 12.83 2.71 18.53
C GLN A 68 13.83 2.66 17.35
N LEU A 69 14.01 1.50 16.72
CA LEU A 69 14.82 1.41 15.49
C LEU A 69 14.05 1.84 14.25
N PHE A 70 12.74 1.76 14.28
CA PHE A 70 11.89 1.89 13.10
C PHE A 70 11.07 3.18 13.08
N THR A 71 10.66 3.67 14.24
CA THR A 71 9.81 4.86 14.36
C THR A 71 10.26 5.76 15.50
N GLU A 72 10.11 7.08 15.35
CA GLU A 72 10.30 8.03 16.45
C GLU A 72 9.10 8.07 17.39
N LYS A 73 7.90 7.90 16.85
CA LYS A 73 6.68 7.82 17.64
C LYS A 73 6.50 6.44 18.23
N LYS A 74 5.95 6.39 19.39
CA LYS A 74 5.61 5.12 20.02
C LYS A 74 4.24 4.68 19.56
N TYR A 75 4.20 3.62 18.75
CA TYR A 75 2.98 2.94 18.33
C TYR A 75 2.90 1.56 18.98
N ASP A 76 1.69 1.11 19.30
CA ASP A 76 1.46 -0.25 19.82
C ASP A 76 1.72 -1.33 18.78
N LYS A 77 1.47 -1.02 17.49
CA LYS A 77 1.76 -1.85 16.32
C LYS A 77 2.59 -1.03 15.32
N TYR A 78 3.36 -1.70 14.46
CA TYR A 78 4.04 -1.04 13.35
C TYR A 78 3.02 -0.25 12.51
N PRO A 79 3.28 1.02 12.15
CA PRO A 79 2.23 1.91 11.67
C PRO A 79 1.77 1.67 10.24
N LEU A 80 2.62 1.13 9.37
CA LEU A 80 2.37 1.03 7.93
C LEU A 80 2.39 -0.42 7.42
N LEU A 81 1.64 -0.65 6.37
CA LEU A 81 1.64 -1.87 5.56
C LEU A 81 1.77 -1.49 4.09
N ILE A 82 2.75 -2.07 3.39
CA ILE A 82 3.01 -1.77 1.99
C ILE A 82 2.87 -3.04 1.17
N LYS A 83 2.15 -2.91 0.06
CA LYS A 83 1.83 -4.04 -0.80
C LYS A 83 2.04 -3.72 -2.27
N ILE A 84 2.22 -4.77 -3.07
CA ILE A 84 2.01 -4.74 -4.52
C ILE A 84 0.82 -5.65 -4.79
N LEU A 85 -0.21 -5.13 -5.46
CA LEU A 85 -1.44 -5.84 -5.77
C LEU A 85 -1.53 -6.11 -7.27
N ASP A 86 -1.81 -7.37 -7.62
CA ASP A 86 -2.05 -7.84 -8.99
C ASP A 86 -3.53 -8.17 -9.16
N ALA A 87 -4.29 -7.24 -9.70
CA ALA A 87 -5.71 -7.39 -9.98
C ALA A 87 -5.94 -8.05 -11.33
N SER A 88 -5.86 -9.37 -11.40
CA SER A 88 -6.20 -10.14 -12.63
C SER A 88 -7.69 -10.28 -12.85
N ASP A 89 -8.51 -9.96 -11.86
CA ASP A 89 -9.97 -9.78 -11.90
C ASP A 89 -10.33 -8.61 -10.97
N ASN A 90 -11.54 -8.10 -11.06
CA ASN A 90 -12.02 -6.99 -10.22
C ASN A 90 -11.93 -7.33 -8.73
N LEU A 91 -11.40 -6.43 -7.92
CA LEU A 91 -11.56 -6.52 -6.48
C LEU A 91 -13.01 -6.16 -6.08
N SER A 92 -13.46 -6.64 -4.93
CA SER A 92 -14.76 -6.24 -4.40
C SER A 92 -14.83 -4.74 -4.18
N VAL A 93 -15.99 -4.14 -4.39
CA VAL A 93 -16.25 -2.77 -3.97
C VAL A 93 -16.32 -2.73 -2.45
N GLN A 94 -15.52 -1.86 -1.85
CA GLN A 94 -15.26 -1.84 -0.42
C GLN A 94 -15.03 -0.44 0.13
N VAL A 95 -15.06 -0.34 1.44
CA VAL A 95 -14.71 0.84 2.21
C VAL A 95 -13.97 0.44 3.47
N HIS A 96 -13.11 1.31 3.97
CA HIS A 96 -12.36 1.10 5.20
C HIS A 96 -12.76 2.09 6.30
N PRO A 97 -12.78 1.67 7.57
CA PRO A 97 -13.11 2.54 8.70
C PRO A 97 -11.98 3.51 9.04
N GLU A 98 -12.32 4.59 9.75
CA GLU A 98 -11.36 5.41 10.51
C GLU A 98 -10.95 4.71 11.82
N ASP A 99 -9.84 5.18 12.44
CA ASP A 99 -9.26 4.60 13.66
C ASP A 99 -10.28 4.43 14.79
N ASP A 100 -11.13 5.43 15.04
CA ASP A 100 -12.06 5.40 16.17
C ASP A 100 -13.13 4.33 15.99
N TYR A 101 -13.62 4.15 14.74
CA TYR A 101 -14.58 3.10 14.44
C TYR A 101 -13.94 1.72 14.50
N ALA A 102 -12.76 1.56 13.90
CA ALA A 102 -12.03 0.30 13.88
C ALA A 102 -11.67 -0.17 15.31
N ARG A 103 -11.16 0.75 16.14
CA ARG A 103 -10.82 0.45 17.54
C ARG A 103 -11.98 -0.15 18.33
N VAL A 104 -13.20 0.35 18.11
CA VAL A 104 -14.40 -0.10 18.84
C VAL A 104 -14.99 -1.38 18.22
N ASN A 105 -15.03 -1.48 16.88
CA ASN A 105 -15.79 -2.51 16.17
C ASN A 105 -14.93 -3.67 15.64
N GLU A 106 -13.58 -3.52 15.64
CA GLU A 106 -12.63 -4.49 15.11
C GLU A 106 -11.51 -4.83 16.15
N ASN A 107 -11.90 -5.00 17.40
CA ASN A 107 -11.00 -5.49 18.48
C ASN A 107 -9.70 -4.68 18.65
N GLY A 108 -9.76 -3.36 18.48
CA GLY A 108 -8.60 -2.48 18.63
C GLY A 108 -7.74 -2.32 17.38
N GLU A 109 -8.23 -2.73 16.20
CA GLU A 109 -7.55 -2.49 14.93
C GLU A 109 -7.44 -1.01 14.59
N LEU A 110 -6.47 -0.68 13.73
CA LEU A 110 -6.33 0.64 13.13
C LEU A 110 -7.38 0.85 12.04
N GLY A 111 -7.68 2.11 11.76
CA GLY A 111 -8.34 2.49 10.53
C GLY A 111 -7.46 2.15 9.32
N LYS A 112 -8.01 2.36 8.12
CA LYS A 112 -7.26 2.07 6.89
C LYS A 112 -7.42 3.21 5.89
N THR A 113 -6.55 4.19 6.01
CA THR A 113 -6.28 5.17 4.96
C THR A 113 -5.14 4.64 4.11
N GLU A 114 -5.27 4.75 2.79
CA GLU A 114 -4.33 4.20 1.84
C GLU A 114 -4.08 5.14 0.65
N CYS A 115 -3.08 4.83 -0.13
CA CYS A 115 -2.87 5.44 -1.44
C CYS A 115 -2.33 4.41 -2.42
N TRP A 116 -2.57 4.64 -3.71
CA TRP A 116 -2.17 3.77 -4.80
C TRP A 116 -1.35 4.50 -5.83
N TYR A 117 -0.22 3.91 -6.20
CA TYR A 117 0.51 4.28 -7.40
C TYR A 117 0.33 3.18 -8.44
N VAL A 118 -0.21 3.53 -9.61
CA VAL A 118 -0.46 2.57 -10.69
C VAL A 118 0.84 2.19 -11.37
N LEU A 119 1.28 0.95 -11.18
CA LEU A 119 2.52 0.41 -11.76
C LEU A 119 2.32 -0.02 -13.21
N ASP A 120 1.15 -0.59 -13.50
CA ASP A 120 0.71 -0.98 -14.83
C ASP A 120 -0.82 -1.06 -14.89
N ALA A 121 -1.38 -0.88 -16.10
CA ALA A 121 -2.81 -1.03 -16.34
C ALA A 121 -3.04 -1.44 -17.80
N LYS A 122 -3.95 -2.40 -18.01
CA LYS A 122 -4.41 -2.72 -19.36
C LYS A 122 -5.16 -1.53 -19.97
N GLU A 123 -5.23 -1.47 -21.29
CA GLU A 123 -6.06 -0.51 -21.99
C GLU A 123 -7.52 -0.60 -21.49
N ASP A 124 -8.16 0.55 -21.30
CA ASP A 124 -9.53 0.68 -20.78
C ASP A 124 -9.77 0.16 -19.35
N SER A 125 -8.74 -0.21 -18.59
CA SER A 125 -8.90 -0.54 -17.19
C SER A 125 -9.45 0.63 -16.40
N LYS A 126 -10.31 0.33 -15.44
CA LYS A 126 -10.98 1.31 -14.57
C LYS A 126 -10.90 0.89 -13.12
N LEU A 127 -10.97 1.86 -12.25
CA LEU A 127 -11.22 1.63 -10.83
C LEU A 127 -12.52 2.32 -10.39
N ILE A 128 -13.07 1.87 -9.28
CA ILE A 128 -14.16 2.59 -8.61
C ILE A 128 -13.53 3.52 -7.59
N TYR A 129 -13.87 4.83 -7.67
CA TYR A 129 -13.38 5.83 -6.76
C TYR A 129 -14.48 6.79 -6.33
N GLY A 130 -15.17 6.42 -5.25
CA GLY A 130 -16.28 7.16 -4.69
C GLY A 130 -17.67 6.74 -5.20
N HIS A 131 -18.65 7.59 -4.92
CA HIS A 131 -20.04 7.35 -5.22
C HIS A 131 -20.78 8.65 -5.58
N THR A 132 -21.95 8.53 -6.22
CA THR A 132 -22.75 9.64 -6.74
C THR A 132 -23.69 10.27 -5.71
N ALA A 133 -24.05 9.52 -4.64
CA ALA A 133 -25.03 9.95 -3.63
C ALA A 133 -24.63 11.27 -2.94
N LYS A 134 -25.59 12.15 -2.74
CA LYS A 134 -25.39 13.47 -2.12
C LYS A 134 -25.77 13.50 -0.65
N THR A 135 -26.67 12.61 -0.23
CA THR A 135 -27.10 12.46 1.17
C THR A 135 -26.96 11.02 1.63
N LYS A 136 -26.96 10.82 2.94
CA LYS A 136 -26.87 9.50 3.55
C LYS A 136 -28.07 8.62 3.18
N GLU A 137 -29.25 9.22 3.10
CA GLU A 137 -30.49 8.53 2.72
C GLU A 137 -30.44 8.04 1.27
N GLU A 138 -29.91 8.86 0.34
CA GLU A 138 -29.68 8.44 -1.05
C GLU A 138 -28.69 7.28 -1.14
N PHE A 139 -27.57 7.36 -0.39
CA PHE A 139 -26.56 6.32 -0.35
C PHE A 139 -27.15 5.00 0.19
N ASP A 140 -27.84 5.04 1.31
CA ASP A 140 -28.43 3.88 1.95
C ASP A 140 -29.50 3.23 1.07
N ALA A 141 -30.34 4.04 0.44
CA ALA A 141 -31.38 3.57 -0.49
C ALA A 141 -30.76 2.90 -1.73
N ALA A 142 -29.71 3.49 -2.31
CA ALA A 142 -29.04 2.90 -3.47
C ALA A 142 -28.42 1.53 -3.15
N ILE A 143 -27.83 1.36 -1.96
CA ILE A 143 -27.33 0.06 -1.50
C ILE A 143 -28.47 -0.93 -1.29
N ASP A 144 -29.56 -0.53 -0.60
CA ASP A 144 -30.68 -1.42 -0.30
C ASP A 144 -31.42 -1.90 -1.57
N ASN A 145 -31.40 -1.09 -2.63
CA ASN A 145 -31.98 -1.40 -3.93
C ASN A 145 -30.96 -1.99 -4.93
N GLU A 146 -29.70 -2.23 -4.51
CA GLU A 146 -28.63 -2.75 -5.36
C GLU A 146 -28.41 -1.93 -6.65
N GLU A 147 -28.54 -0.59 -6.57
CA GLU A 147 -28.40 0.32 -7.71
C GLU A 147 -26.92 0.63 -8.02
N TRP A 148 -26.09 -0.42 -8.19
CA TRP A 148 -24.64 -0.32 -8.31
C TRP A 148 -24.18 0.54 -9.46
N ASP A 149 -24.74 0.38 -10.65
CA ASP A 149 -24.40 1.13 -11.87
C ASP A 149 -24.64 2.64 -11.74
N LYS A 150 -25.59 3.04 -10.86
CA LYS A 150 -25.87 4.45 -10.61
C LYS A 150 -25.05 5.01 -9.46
N LEU A 151 -24.68 4.13 -8.52
CA LEU A 151 -24.00 4.53 -7.28
C LEU A 151 -22.50 4.72 -7.47
N PHE A 152 -21.83 3.81 -8.15
CA PHE A 152 -20.38 3.81 -8.24
C PHE A 152 -19.86 4.82 -9.25
N VAL A 153 -18.73 5.48 -8.89
CA VAL A 153 -18.00 6.36 -9.80
C VAL A 153 -16.81 5.59 -10.34
N GLU A 154 -16.83 5.33 -11.65
CA GLU A 154 -15.71 4.70 -12.36
C GLU A 154 -14.73 5.75 -12.87
N GLU A 155 -13.43 5.49 -12.73
CA GLU A 155 -12.36 6.29 -13.30
C GLU A 155 -11.41 5.40 -14.12
N GLY A 156 -11.11 5.84 -15.35
CA GLY A 156 -10.08 5.23 -16.18
C GLY A 156 -8.70 5.47 -15.58
N VAL A 157 -7.81 4.50 -15.70
CA VAL A 157 -6.47 4.56 -15.12
C VAL A 157 -5.38 4.19 -16.11
N GLN A 158 -4.20 4.75 -15.91
CA GLN A 158 -3.00 4.43 -16.66
C GLN A 158 -1.78 4.37 -15.74
N LYS A 159 -0.72 3.73 -16.22
CA LYS A 159 0.56 3.70 -15.51
C LYS A 159 1.01 5.11 -15.09
N GLY A 160 1.42 5.25 -13.84
CA GLY A 160 1.88 6.50 -13.25
C GLY A 160 0.80 7.34 -12.58
N ASP A 161 -0.46 6.93 -12.65
CA ASP A 161 -1.53 7.58 -11.89
C ASP A 161 -1.36 7.34 -10.38
N PHE A 162 -1.84 8.29 -9.59
CA PHE A 162 -1.79 8.23 -8.15
C PHE A 162 -3.14 8.62 -7.54
N PHE A 163 -3.61 7.80 -6.60
CA PHE A 163 -4.87 7.99 -5.89
C PHE A 163 -4.62 7.97 -4.39
N TYR A 164 -5.16 8.96 -3.69
CA TYR A 164 -5.20 8.98 -2.23
C TYR A 164 -6.60 8.60 -1.75
N ILE A 165 -6.71 7.55 -0.95
CA ILE A 165 -7.96 6.91 -0.54
C ILE A 165 -8.13 7.08 0.98
N PRO A 166 -8.67 8.21 1.47
CA PRO A 166 -8.97 8.35 2.89
C PRO A 166 -9.97 7.30 3.36
N ALA A 167 -9.83 6.85 4.59
CA ALA A 167 -10.85 6.02 5.24
C ALA A 167 -12.26 6.63 5.07
N GLY A 168 -13.24 5.80 4.82
CA GLY A 168 -14.62 6.20 4.47
C GLY A 168 -14.85 6.44 2.97
N THR A 169 -13.85 6.28 2.12
CA THR A 169 -13.99 6.34 0.66
C THR A 169 -14.39 4.99 0.10
N LEU A 170 -15.49 4.93 -0.65
CA LEU A 170 -15.88 3.73 -1.40
C LEU A 170 -14.96 3.56 -2.60
N HIS A 171 -14.38 2.35 -2.79
CA HIS A 171 -13.41 2.12 -3.86
C HIS A 171 -13.31 0.65 -4.26
N ALA A 172 -12.77 0.39 -5.45
CA ALA A 172 -12.33 -0.92 -5.92
C ALA A 172 -11.26 -0.80 -7.01
N ILE A 173 -10.33 -1.72 -7.04
CA ILE A 173 -9.37 -1.87 -8.14
C ILE A 173 -10.00 -2.78 -9.19
N GLY A 174 -10.03 -2.34 -10.44
CA GLY A 174 -10.57 -3.13 -11.55
C GLY A 174 -9.57 -4.11 -12.13
N GLU A 175 -10.07 -5.00 -12.97
CA GLU A 175 -9.26 -6.00 -13.68
C GLU A 175 -8.15 -5.36 -14.51
N GLY A 176 -6.98 -6.01 -14.50
CA GLY A 176 -5.83 -5.64 -15.33
C GLY A 176 -4.96 -4.53 -14.76
N ILE A 177 -5.16 -4.17 -13.50
CA ILE A 177 -4.41 -3.11 -12.83
C ILE A 177 -3.40 -3.72 -11.85
N LEU A 178 -2.17 -3.23 -11.93
CA LEU A 178 -1.09 -3.54 -10.97
C LEU A 178 -0.76 -2.27 -10.20
N ILE A 179 -0.85 -2.30 -8.87
CA ILE A 179 -0.60 -1.12 -8.02
C ILE A 179 0.43 -1.38 -6.94
N TYR A 180 1.07 -0.30 -6.53
CA TYR A 180 1.83 -0.18 -5.28
C TYR A 180 0.97 0.56 -4.27
N GLU A 181 0.65 -0.08 -3.16
CA GLU A 181 -0.21 0.45 -2.10
C GLU A 181 0.59 0.77 -0.86
N VAL A 182 0.42 1.97 -0.33
CA VAL A 182 0.89 2.37 1.01
C VAL A 182 -0.33 2.65 1.87
N GLN A 183 -0.44 2.00 3.01
CA GLN A 183 -1.60 2.08 3.89
C GLN A 183 -1.22 2.05 5.38
N GLN A 184 -2.16 2.48 6.24
CA GLN A 184 -2.08 2.14 7.67
C GLN A 184 -2.04 0.61 7.84
N ASN A 185 -1.38 0.14 8.89
CA ASN A 185 -1.21 -1.29 9.15
C ASN A 185 -2.52 -1.95 9.65
N SER A 186 -3.46 -2.10 8.72
CA SER A 186 -4.78 -2.70 8.94
C SER A 186 -5.17 -3.58 7.76
N ASP A 187 -5.85 -4.70 8.01
CA ASP A 187 -6.43 -5.57 6.98
C ASP A 187 -7.98 -5.55 7.02
N THR A 188 -8.55 -4.57 7.70
CA THR A 188 -10.00 -4.40 7.85
C THR A 188 -10.64 -3.92 6.55
N THR A 189 -11.58 -4.70 6.02
CA THR A 189 -12.29 -4.43 4.77
C THR A 189 -13.78 -4.63 4.94
N TYR A 190 -14.58 -3.59 4.65
CA TYR A 190 -16.04 -3.70 4.57
C TYR A 190 -16.48 -3.77 3.13
N ARG A 191 -16.83 -4.98 2.72
CA ARG A 191 -17.24 -5.30 1.35
C ARG A 191 -18.72 -4.98 1.17
N VAL A 192 -19.06 -4.22 0.11
CA VAL A 192 -20.45 -3.87 -0.22
C VAL A 192 -20.95 -4.62 -1.44
N TYR A 193 -20.08 -4.90 -2.42
CA TYR A 193 -20.43 -5.62 -3.63
C TYR A 193 -19.27 -6.48 -4.10
N ASP A 194 -19.55 -7.71 -4.52
CA ASP A 194 -18.54 -8.69 -4.92
C ASP A 194 -18.88 -9.44 -6.21
N TYR A 195 -19.65 -8.81 -7.09
CA TYR A 195 -20.02 -9.35 -8.41
C TYR A 195 -20.70 -10.72 -8.35
N ASP A 196 -21.34 -11.07 -7.22
CA ASP A 196 -21.91 -12.38 -6.96
C ASP A 196 -20.95 -13.57 -7.08
N ARG A 197 -19.65 -13.30 -7.02
CA ARG A 197 -18.60 -14.33 -7.12
C ARG A 197 -18.68 -15.34 -5.99
N VAL A 198 -18.29 -16.57 -6.34
CA VAL A 198 -18.14 -17.66 -5.39
C VAL A 198 -16.69 -18.16 -5.36
N ASP A 199 -16.28 -18.67 -4.23
CA ASP A 199 -15.02 -19.38 -4.09
C ASP A 199 -15.07 -20.78 -4.76
N LYS A 200 -13.96 -21.52 -4.70
CA LYS A 200 -13.85 -22.88 -5.23
C LYS A 200 -14.85 -23.88 -4.62
N ASP A 201 -15.39 -23.57 -3.46
CA ASP A 201 -16.34 -24.39 -2.71
C ASP A 201 -17.79 -23.93 -2.96
N GLY A 202 -18.01 -22.92 -3.80
CA GLY A 202 -19.31 -22.37 -4.16
C GLY A 202 -19.86 -21.35 -3.16
N ASN A 203 -19.07 -20.86 -2.22
CA ASN A 203 -19.51 -19.90 -1.20
C ASN A 203 -19.24 -18.46 -1.65
N LYS A 204 -20.23 -17.59 -1.44
CA LYS A 204 -20.03 -16.15 -1.59
C LYS A 204 -19.26 -15.58 -0.40
N ARG A 205 -18.40 -14.59 -0.65
CA ARG A 205 -17.76 -13.84 0.44
C ARG A 205 -18.80 -12.98 1.17
N GLU A 206 -18.60 -12.81 2.48
CA GLU A 206 -19.47 -12.00 3.31
C GLU A 206 -19.50 -10.54 2.83
N LEU A 207 -20.70 -9.95 2.79
CA LEU A 207 -20.92 -8.52 2.58
C LEU A 207 -21.17 -7.84 3.93
N HIS A 208 -20.56 -6.68 4.13
CA HIS A 208 -20.61 -5.91 5.38
C HIS A 208 -21.50 -4.67 5.24
N ILE A 209 -22.72 -4.84 4.73
CA ILE A 209 -23.63 -3.76 4.33
C ILE A 209 -23.83 -2.72 5.46
N LYS A 210 -24.12 -3.19 6.69
CA LYS A 210 -24.31 -2.28 7.81
C LYS A 210 -23.05 -1.46 8.11
N LYS A 211 -21.90 -2.10 8.24
CA LYS A 211 -20.61 -1.44 8.52
C LYS A 211 -20.23 -0.49 7.37
N THR A 212 -20.47 -0.89 6.12
CA THR A 212 -20.27 -0.03 4.95
C THR A 212 -21.11 1.26 5.07
N LYS A 213 -22.40 1.13 5.37
CA LYS A 213 -23.26 2.29 5.59
C LYS A 213 -22.78 3.16 6.74
N ASP A 214 -22.34 2.57 7.83
CA ASP A 214 -21.88 3.30 9.02
C ASP A 214 -20.65 4.18 8.72
N VAL A 215 -19.69 3.71 7.91
CA VAL A 215 -18.38 4.37 7.75
C VAL A 215 -18.21 5.17 6.46
N THR A 216 -19.05 4.95 5.43
CA THR A 216 -18.90 5.66 4.16
C THR A 216 -19.20 7.14 4.32
N LYS A 217 -18.28 7.99 3.86
CA LYS A 217 -18.43 9.46 3.85
C LYS A 217 -19.34 9.90 2.71
N VAL A 218 -20.42 10.56 3.05
CA VAL A 218 -21.41 11.09 2.11
C VAL A 218 -21.56 12.60 2.33
N PRO A 219 -21.50 13.44 1.28
CA PRO A 219 -21.16 13.08 -0.10
C PRO A 219 -19.70 12.73 -0.28
N PHE A 220 -19.38 11.95 -1.31
CA PHE A 220 -18.01 11.71 -1.71
C PHE A 220 -17.33 13.01 -2.17
N LYS A 221 -16.08 13.17 -1.76
CA LYS A 221 -15.23 14.29 -2.20
C LYS A 221 -13.89 13.72 -2.64
N LYS A 222 -13.59 13.86 -3.93
CA LYS A 222 -12.27 13.50 -4.46
C LYS A 222 -11.20 14.35 -3.83
N VAL A 223 -10.14 13.70 -3.32
CA VAL A 223 -8.97 14.40 -2.79
C VAL A 223 -8.08 14.80 -3.96
N ALA A 224 -7.79 16.10 -4.04
CA ALA A 224 -6.81 16.60 -5.00
C ALA A 224 -5.40 16.29 -4.49
N THR A 225 -4.61 15.60 -5.30
CA THR A 225 -3.18 15.37 -5.03
C THR A 225 -2.36 16.37 -5.83
N THR A 226 -1.56 17.17 -5.14
CA THR A 226 -0.56 18.04 -5.78
C THR A 226 0.76 17.31 -5.82
N ARG A 227 1.42 17.33 -6.99
CA ARG A 227 2.74 16.71 -7.15
C ARG A 227 3.79 17.83 -7.14
N GLU A 228 4.50 17.94 -6.04
CA GLU A 228 5.69 18.78 -5.97
C GLU A 228 6.88 17.98 -6.49
N VAL A 229 7.73 18.63 -7.32
CA VAL A 229 8.89 17.98 -7.95
C VAL A 229 10.16 18.71 -7.54
N GLU A 230 11.10 17.96 -7.00
CA GLU A 230 12.45 18.43 -6.67
C GLU A 230 13.47 17.74 -7.58
N ASN A 231 14.24 18.51 -8.34
CA ASN A 231 15.32 17.98 -9.16
C ASN A 231 16.65 18.11 -8.42
N LYS A 232 17.35 16.99 -8.27
CA LYS A 232 18.73 16.90 -7.76
C LYS A 232 19.66 16.36 -8.84
N GLU A 233 20.96 16.57 -8.68
CA GLU A 233 21.93 15.87 -9.51
C GLU A 233 21.78 14.36 -9.29
N GLY A 234 21.54 13.61 -10.36
CA GLY A 234 21.39 12.15 -10.35
C GLY A 234 20.00 11.61 -9.94
N ALA A 235 19.03 12.47 -9.58
CA ALA A 235 17.67 12.02 -9.26
C ALA A 235 16.61 13.10 -9.40
N THR A 236 15.37 12.66 -9.66
CA THR A 236 14.16 13.49 -9.52
C THR A 236 13.30 12.90 -8.40
N ILE A 237 12.87 13.73 -7.46
CA ILE A 237 11.98 13.38 -6.36
C ILE A 237 10.60 13.98 -6.66
N THR A 238 9.56 13.16 -6.66
CA THR A 238 8.17 13.63 -6.81
C THR A 238 7.41 13.28 -5.54
N TYR A 239 6.97 14.30 -4.81
CA TYR A 239 6.12 14.11 -3.62
C TYR A 239 4.70 13.79 -4.07
N LEU A 240 4.17 12.64 -3.63
CA LEU A 240 2.87 12.10 -4.04
C LEU A 240 1.80 12.33 -2.98
N ALA A 241 2.14 12.18 -1.72
CA ALA A 241 1.28 12.47 -0.57
C ALA A 241 2.13 12.93 0.62
N ASP A 242 1.61 13.89 1.37
CA ASP A 242 2.13 14.32 2.67
C ASP A 242 0.95 14.56 3.62
N GLU A 243 0.39 13.44 4.12
CA GLU A 243 -0.90 13.41 4.77
C GLU A 243 -0.77 13.01 6.25
N ARG A 244 -1.92 12.84 6.94
CA ARG A 244 -1.98 12.64 8.39
C ARG A 244 -1.20 11.43 8.90
N TYR A 245 -1.22 10.31 8.15
CA TYR A 245 -0.70 9.02 8.62
C TYR A 245 0.65 8.66 8.01
N PHE A 246 0.89 9.13 6.80
CA PHE A 246 2.11 8.82 6.05
C PHE A 246 2.42 9.88 5.00
N ALA A 247 3.68 9.92 4.59
CA ALA A 247 4.11 10.60 3.39
C ALA A 247 4.64 9.59 2.39
N VAL A 248 4.43 9.87 1.09
CA VAL A 248 4.85 9.02 -0.03
C VAL A 248 5.50 9.89 -1.09
N TYR A 249 6.62 9.44 -1.59
CA TYR A 249 7.35 10.10 -2.67
C TYR A 249 7.98 9.08 -3.60
N LYS A 250 8.09 9.47 -4.84
CA LYS A 250 8.73 8.69 -5.88
C LYS A 250 10.13 9.25 -6.16
N LEU A 251 11.09 8.35 -6.41
CA LEU A 251 12.48 8.63 -6.74
C LEU A 251 12.79 8.03 -8.11
N ASP A 252 13.08 8.87 -9.08
CA ASP A 252 13.65 8.49 -10.37
C ASP A 252 15.16 8.74 -10.32
N VAL A 253 15.95 7.69 -10.07
CA VAL A 253 17.41 7.75 -9.97
C VAL A 253 18.01 7.45 -11.35
N SER A 254 18.86 8.35 -11.85
CA SER A 254 19.57 8.23 -13.14
C SER A 254 21.06 8.55 -13.05
N GLY A 255 21.63 8.34 -11.87
CA GLY A 255 23.02 8.65 -11.55
C GLY A 255 23.29 8.38 -10.09
N LYS A 256 24.02 9.30 -9.43
CA LYS A 256 24.35 9.23 -8.03
C LYS A 256 23.73 10.39 -7.28
N VAL A 257 23.02 10.11 -6.19
CA VAL A 257 22.40 11.11 -5.33
C VAL A 257 22.61 10.76 -3.86
N THR A 258 22.91 11.78 -3.05
CA THR A 258 22.93 11.66 -1.58
C THR A 258 21.70 12.34 -1.02
N LEU A 259 20.98 11.64 -0.14
CA LEU A 259 19.74 12.09 0.47
C LEU A 259 19.84 12.05 2.00
N GLU A 260 19.18 12.99 2.65
CA GLU A 260 18.93 12.93 4.08
C GLU A 260 17.70 12.06 4.33
N LYS A 261 17.79 11.20 5.34
CA LYS A 261 16.63 10.42 5.79
C LYS A 261 15.75 11.31 6.67
N ASN A 262 14.44 11.09 6.60
CA ASN A 262 13.50 11.66 7.57
C ASN A 262 13.79 11.15 8.98
N LYS A 263 13.27 11.81 10.00
CA LYS A 263 13.51 11.45 11.41
C LYS A 263 13.05 10.03 11.75
N THR A 264 11.90 9.61 11.22
CA THR A 264 11.41 8.24 11.37
C THR A 264 12.05 7.26 10.37
N GLY A 265 11.80 5.97 10.45
CA GLY A 265 12.27 4.97 9.49
C GLY A 265 11.69 5.21 8.09
N ASN A 266 12.52 5.15 7.06
CA ASN A 266 12.07 5.28 5.68
C ASN A 266 12.00 3.91 5.00
N LEU A 267 10.87 3.66 4.39
CA LEU A 267 10.52 2.42 3.69
C LEU A 267 10.71 2.63 2.19
N PHE A 268 11.40 1.73 1.53
CA PHE A 268 11.63 1.80 0.09
C PHE A 268 11.33 0.48 -0.59
N THR A 269 10.79 0.57 -1.80
CA THR A 269 10.70 -0.56 -2.73
C THR A 269 11.21 -0.13 -4.09
N VAL A 270 12.13 -0.92 -4.66
CA VAL A 270 12.61 -0.74 -6.03
C VAL A 270 11.58 -1.33 -6.98
N LEU A 271 10.95 -0.48 -7.79
CA LEU A 271 9.86 -0.87 -8.68
C LEU A 271 10.31 -1.09 -10.12
N GLU A 272 11.40 -0.42 -10.54
CA GLU A 272 12.04 -0.65 -11.84
C GLU A 272 13.57 -0.47 -11.72
N GLY A 273 14.32 -1.17 -12.57
CA GLY A 273 15.76 -1.01 -12.69
C GLY A 273 16.57 -1.65 -11.57
N SER A 274 17.78 -1.13 -11.37
CA SER A 274 18.73 -1.61 -10.36
C SER A 274 19.79 -0.56 -10.04
N GLY A 275 20.49 -0.75 -8.93
CA GLY A 275 21.54 0.13 -8.49
C GLY A 275 22.18 -0.31 -7.18
N VAL A 276 22.76 0.65 -6.48
CA VAL A 276 23.42 0.45 -5.19
C VAL A 276 22.86 1.44 -4.17
N VAL A 277 22.55 0.94 -2.98
CA VAL A 277 22.28 1.74 -1.79
C VAL A 277 23.51 1.74 -0.90
N ARG A 278 24.02 2.92 -0.49
CA ARG A 278 25.13 3.03 0.45
C ARG A 278 24.67 3.72 1.73
N VAL A 279 24.99 3.10 2.84
CA VAL A 279 24.60 3.57 4.18
C VAL A 279 25.73 3.31 5.16
N GLY A 280 26.26 4.36 5.81
CA GLY A 280 27.23 4.23 6.87
C GLY A 280 28.56 3.56 6.50
N GLY A 281 28.92 3.57 5.20
CA GLY A 281 30.12 2.92 4.67
C GLY A 281 29.87 1.54 4.04
N ASP A 282 28.72 0.94 4.25
CA ASP A 282 28.31 -0.30 3.63
C ASP A 282 27.61 -0.04 2.28
N SER A 283 27.71 -1.00 1.36
CA SER A 283 27.11 -0.95 0.02
C SER A 283 26.29 -2.20 -0.23
N PHE A 284 25.09 -2.00 -0.78
CA PHE A 284 24.13 -3.07 -1.05
C PHE A 284 23.62 -2.93 -2.48
N ASP A 285 23.77 -3.98 -3.28
CA ASP A 285 23.13 -4.05 -4.60
C ASP A 285 21.62 -4.19 -4.42
N VAL A 286 20.85 -3.43 -5.20
CA VAL A 286 19.40 -3.47 -5.21
C VAL A 286 18.86 -3.57 -6.62
N LYS A 287 17.74 -4.25 -6.77
CA LYS A 287 17.07 -4.49 -8.05
C LYS A 287 15.55 -4.46 -7.87
N LYS A 288 14.83 -4.45 -8.98
CA LYS A 288 13.37 -4.52 -9.00
C LYS A 288 12.86 -5.65 -8.10
N GLY A 289 11.95 -5.32 -7.18
CA GLY A 289 11.36 -6.18 -6.17
C GLY A 289 11.98 -6.04 -4.78
N ASP A 290 13.21 -5.55 -4.66
CA ASP A 290 13.83 -5.40 -3.35
C ASP A 290 13.14 -4.31 -2.53
N SER A 291 12.85 -4.64 -1.27
CA SER A 291 12.28 -3.71 -0.30
C SER A 291 13.17 -3.62 0.93
N PHE A 292 13.35 -2.41 1.46
CA PHE A 292 14.20 -2.17 2.62
C PHE A 292 13.71 -1.01 3.47
N ILE A 293 14.13 -1.02 4.73
CA ILE A 293 13.89 0.06 5.68
C ILE A 293 15.25 0.67 6.05
N LEU A 294 15.37 1.99 5.90
CA LEU A 294 16.41 2.76 6.55
C LEU A 294 15.96 3.04 7.99
N THR A 295 16.68 2.49 8.94
CA THR A 295 16.34 2.62 10.36
C THR A 295 16.63 4.03 10.89
N ILE A 296 16.22 4.32 12.12
CA ILE A 296 16.52 5.62 12.78
C ILE A 296 18.04 5.84 12.93
N ALA A 297 18.84 4.78 12.95
CA ALA A 297 20.31 4.88 13.02
C ALA A 297 20.96 5.42 11.72
N CYS A 298 20.21 5.58 10.65
CA CYS A 298 20.66 6.17 9.39
C CYS A 298 20.33 7.66 9.37
N ASP A 299 21.32 8.52 9.11
CA ASP A 299 21.10 9.96 8.92
C ASP A 299 21.05 10.33 7.44
N THR A 300 22.01 9.79 6.67
CA THR A 300 22.14 10.02 5.22
C THR A 300 22.38 8.71 4.51
N PHE A 301 21.92 8.64 3.28
CA PHE A 301 22.12 7.50 2.38
C PHE A 301 22.40 7.96 0.96
N GLU A 302 23.02 7.11 0.20
CA GLU A 302 23.34 7.36 -1.19
C GLU A 302 22.68 6.29 -2.07
N LEU A 303 22.08 6.74 -3.17
CA LEU A 303 21.56 5.89 -4.23
C LEU A 303 22.40 6.14 -5.50
N GLU A 304 22.80 5.06 -6.17
CA GLU A 304 23.53 5.14 -7.44
C GLU A 304 23.01 4.08 -8.40
N GLY A 305 22.67 4.47 -9.63
CA GLY A 305 22.21 3.53 -10.65
C GLY A 305 21.18 4.13 -11.60
N SER A 306 20.38 3.25 -12.17
CA SER A 306 19.20 3.60 -12.98
C SER A 306 18.02 2.82 -12.43
N MET A 307 17.22 3.46 -11.58
CA MET A 307 16.12 2.80 -10.88
C MET A 307 15.00 3.75 -10.50
N PHE A 308 13.81 3.21 -10.42
CA PHE A 308 12.62 3.86 -9.91
C PHE A 308 12.22 3.21 -8.57
N LEU A 309 12.10 4.04 -7.53
CA LEU A 309 11.67 3.61 -6.20
C LEU A 309 10.49 4.45 -5.73
N ILE A 310 9.66 3.84 -4.87
CA ILE A 310 8.76 4.62 -4.01
C ILE A 310 9.29 4.54 -2.59
N GLY A 311 9.41 5.72 -1.98
CA GLY A 311 9.73 5.91 -0.58
C GLY A 311 8.51 6.33 0.21
N SER A 312 8.39 5.85 1.46
CA SER A 312 7.33 6.25 2.39
C SER A 312 7.84 6.27 3.83
N TYR A 313 7.13 7.00 4.69
CA TYR A 313 7.39 7.04 6.13
C TYR A 313 6.12 7.43 6.90
N ASP A 314 6.05 7.03 8.17
CA ASP A 314 4.98 7.39 9.10
C ASP A 314 5.08 8.86 9.56
N LYS A 315 3.92 9.47 9.90
CA LYS A 315 3.82 10.90 10.29
C LYS A 315 3.24 11.10 11.69
#